data_3c6ed2c54b98a07e00a961210cc05600
#
_entry.id   3c6ed2c54b98a07e00a961210cc05600
#
_cell.length_a   1.000
_cell.length_b   1.000
_cell.length_c   1.000
_cell.angle_alpha   90.00
_cell.angle_beta   90.00
_cell.angle_gamma   90.00
#
_symmetry.space_group_name_H-M   'P 1'
#
loop_
_entity.id
_entity.type
_entity.pdbx_description
1 polymer ?
#
loop_
_entity_poly.entity_id
_entity_poly.type
_entity_poly.pdbx_seq_one_letter_code
_entity_poly.pdbx_strand_id
1 'polypeptide(L)'
;MTQYFDTHAHYDSGKFNTDRDEVLRAVHDSGVALVVDPGDSGVTSERAVALAQAHDFVYAAVGWHPEEADSWTDSSLAHIRALAAQPKVCAIGEIGLDYYWDASTKAKQERMFRAQLELALELDLPVIVHDREAHGDSLRIVCDYPQLRGVFHCYSGSVEMARELLRRGWYLGFDGPITYKNAAKAPEVIAACPAERILLETDSPYLAPVPNRGKRNDSRNLPFIAARVAEIKGMTIDQVAEVTLQNGKKLFDL
;
A
#
# COMPACT_ATOMS: atom_id res chain seq x y z
N MET A 1 -23.41 -5.29 -7.86
CA MET A 1 -22.83 -4.04 -7.36
C MET A 1 -21.33 -4.16 -7.54
N THR A 2 -20.66 -3.17 -8.10
CA THR A 2 -19.19 -3.17 -8.28
C THR A 2 -18.51 -3.24 -6.93
N GLN A 3 -17.55 -4.13 -6.78
CA GLN A 3 -16.79 -4.31 -5.55
C GLN A 3 -15.37 -3.80 -5.72
N TYR A 4 -14.84 -3.15 -4.69
CA TYR A 4 -13.49 -2.60 -4.66
C TYR A 4 -12.66 -3.23 -3.55
N PHE A 5 -11.35 -3.26 -3.74
CA PHE A 5 -10.37 -3.55 -2.71
C PHE A 5 -9.45 -2.33 -2.55
N ASP A 6 -9.42 -1.75 -1.34
CA ASP A 6 -8.45 -0.74 -0.96
C ASP A 6 -7.21 -1.44 -0.39
N THR A 7 -6.13 -1.50 -1.17
CA THR A 7 -4.95 -2.25 -0.76
C THR A 7 -4.02 -1.47 0.17
N HIS A 8 -4.36 -0.20 0.49
CA HIS A 8 -3.57 0.63 1.39
C HIS A 8 -4.38 1.82 1.93
N ALA A 9 -4.78 1.76 3.20
CA ALA A 9 -5.52 2.83 3.87
C ALA A 9 -5.30 2.80 5.39
N HIS A 10 -4.85 3.91 5.98
CA HIS A 10 -4.53 4.05 7.41
C HIS A 10 -5.75 4.43 8.24
N TYR A 11 -6.66 3.48 8.44
CA TYR A 11 -7.80 3.67 9.35
C TYR A 11 -7.40 3.63 10.82
N ASP A 12 -6.21 3.13 11.16
CA ASP A 12 -5.60 3.23 12.48
C ASP A 12 -5.26 4.67 12.88
N SER A 13 -5.13 5.57 11.89
CA SER A 13 -4.73 6.97 12.05
C SER A 13 -5.62 7.71 13.05
N GLY A 14 -5.00 8.59 13.86
CA GLY A 14 -5.69 9.50 14.77
C GLY A 14 -6.71 10.43 14.10
N LYS A 15 -6.61 10.64 12.77
CA LYS A 15 -7.59 11.44 12.02
C LYS A 15 -8.98 10.80 11.94
N PHE A 16 -9.10 9.51 12.27
CA PHE A 16 -10.37 8.79 12.33
C PHE A 16 -10.87 8.54 13.77
N ASN A 17 -10.17 8.99 14.81
CA ASN A 17 -10.49 8.66 16.20
C ASN A 17 -11.93 8.97 16.63
N THR A 18 -12.56 9.98 16.02
CA THR A 18 -13.92 10.43 16.40
C THR A 18 -15.03 9.68 15.70
N ASP A 19 -14.77 9.03 14.55
CA ASP A 19 -15.81 8.49 13.68
C ASP A 19 -15.38 7.21 12.89
N ARG A 20 -14.29 6.56 13.33
CA ARG A 20 -13.69 5.41 12.63
C ARG A 20 -14.70 4.32 12.28
N ASP A 21 -15.47 3.84 13.25
CA ASP A 21 -16.43 2.77 13.04
C ASP A 21 -17.60 3.17 12.14
N GLU A 22 -17.99 4.45 12.17
CA GLU A 22 -19.01 5.00 11.27
C GLU A 22 -18.47 5.07 9.84
N VAL A 23 -17.25 5.56 9.67
CA VAL A 23 -16.59 5.63 8.36
C VAL A 23 -16.37 4.23 7.78
N LEU A 24 -15.84 3.27 8.54
CA LEU A 24 -15.64 1.91 8.07
C LEU A 24 -16.94 1.22 7.66
N ARG A 25 -18.03 1.40 8.41
CA ARG A 25 -19.35 0.91 7.98
C ARG A 25 -19.80 1.53 6.66
N ALA A 26 -19.69 2.86 6.54
CA ALA A 26 -20.08 3.56 5.32
C ALA A 26 -19.19 3.17 4.10
N VAL A 27 -17.92 2.88 4.32
CA VAL A 27 -16.97 2.35 3.33
C VAL A 27 -17.44 0.97 2.84
N HIS A 28 -17.71 0.05 3.76
CA HIS A 28 -18.20 -1.28 3.40
C HIS A 28 -19.55 -1.23 2.65
N ASP A 29 -20.49 -0.43 3.13
CA ASP A 29 -21.82 -0.23 2.53
C ASP A 29 -21.73 0.37 1.11
N SER A 30 -20.66 1.09 0.80
CA SER A 30 -20.42 1.70 -0.52
C SER A 30 -19.89 0.71 -1.58
N GLY A 31 -19.61 -0.55 -1.20
CA GLY A 31 -19.10 -1.59 -2.09
C GLY A 31 -17.59 -1.83 -1.97
N VAL A 32 -16.92 -1.32 -0.95
CA VAL A 32 -15.53 -1.71 -0.64
C VAL A 32 -15.57 -3.05 0.09
N ALA A 33 -15.16 -4.09 -0.61
CA ALA A 33 -15.23 -5.47 -0.10
C ALA A 33 -14.09 -5.81 0.86
N LEU A 34 -12.91 -5.22 0.65
CA LEU A 34 -11.70 -5.48 1.42
C LEU A 34 -10.88 -4.21 1.59
N VAL A 35 -10.18 -4.11 2.73
CA VAL A 35 -9.21 -3.05 3.04
C VAL A 35 -7.98 -3.69 3.67
N VAL A 36 -6.78 -3.22 3.30
CA VAL A 36 -5.54 -3.46 4.06
C VAL A 36 -5.17 -2.17 4.79
N ASP A 37 -5.02 -2.27 6.11
CA ASP A 37 -4.58 -1.19 7.00
C ASP A 37 -3.11 -1.44 7.39
N PRO A 38 -2.14 -0.69 6.85
CA PRO A 38 -0.72 -0.89 7.16
C PRO A 38 -0.29 -0.05 8.36
N GLY A 39 0.50 -0.65 9.26
CA GLY A 39 1.15 0.07 10.35
C GLY A 39 2.47 0.71 9.93
N ASP A 40 2.79 1.86 10.55
CA ASP A 40 4.03 2.62 10.33
C ASP A 40 5.09 2.34 11.39
N SER A 41 4.69 1.75 12.52
CA SER A 41 5.50 1.48 13.71
C SER A 41 4.90 0.33 14.50
N GLY A 42 5.55 -0.09 15.58
CA GLY A 42 4.97 -1.11 16.46
C GLY A 42 3.58 -0.74 16.99
N VAL A 43 3.38 0.51 17.38
CA VAL A 43 2.10 0.99 17.95
C VAL A 43 1.00 1.03 16.89
N THR A 44 1.29 1.52 15.70
CA THR A 44 0.31 1.57 14.60
C THR A 44 0.02 0.19 14.06
N SER A 45 1.03 -0.69 13.97
CA SER A 45 0.84 -2.11 13.62
C SER A 45 -0.08 -2.84 14.61
N GLU A 46 0.05 -2.60 15.93
CA GLU A 46 -0.89 -3.14 16.94
C GLU A 46 -2.32 -2.65 16.70
N ARG A 47 -2.50 -1.37 16.35
CA ARG A 47 -3.81 -0.79 16.04
C ARG A 47 -4.41 -1.37 14.76
N ALA A 48 -3.61 -1.52 13.70
CA ALA A 48 -4.03 -2.15 12.45
C ALA A 48 -4.51 -3.60 12.69
N VAL A 49 -3.77 -4.38 13.48
CA VAL A 49 -4.18 -5.73 13.90
C VAL A 49 -5.49 -5.71 14.66
N ALA A 50 -5.65 -4.79 15.61
CA ALA A 50 -6.90 -4.67 16.39
C ALA A 50 -8.10 -4.32 15.49
N LEU A 51 -7.92 -3.42 14.50
CA LEU A 51 -8.96 -3.09 13.53
C LEU A 51 -9.30 -4.27 12.63
N ALA A 52 -8.31 -5.01 12.15
CA ALA A 52 -8.52 -6.20 11.35
C ALA A 52 -9.32 -7.27 12.11
N GLN A 53 -9.07 -7.43 13.41
CA GLN A 53 -9.83 -8.36 14.25
C GLN A 53 -11.26 -7.90 14.54
N ALA A 54 -11.50 -6.58 14.55
CA ALA A 54 -12.81 -5.99 14.83
C ALA A 54 -13.75 -5.91 13.61
N HIS A 55 -13.20 -5.92 12.39
CA HIS A 55 -13.96 -5.73 11.15
C HIS A 55 -13.64 -6.84 10.12
N ASP A 56 -14.66 -7.59 9.68
CA ASP A 56 -14.48 -8.78 8.83
C ASP A 56 -13.79 -8.49 7.49
N PHE A 57 -13.98 -7.31 6.92
CA PHE A 57 -13.44 -6.88 5.63
C PHE A 57 -12.10 -6.15 5.72
N VAL A 58 -11.57 -5.90 6.93
CA VAL A 58 -10.28 -5.25 7.16
C VAL A 58 -9.22 -6.31 7.45
N TYR A 59 -8.06 -6.16 6.83
CA TYR A 59 -6.83 -6.92 7.07
C TYR A 59 -5.72 -5.96 7.48
N ALA A 60 -4.69 -6.45 8.13
CA ALA A 60 -3.56 -5.65 8.57
C ALA A 60 -2.28 -6.01 7.81
N ALA A 61 -1.45 -5.01 7.55
CA ALA A 61 -0.04 -5.21 7.33
C ALA A 61 0.73 -4.64 8.52
N VAL A 62 1.86 -5.25 8.87
CA VAL A 62 2.66 -4.88 10.03
C VAL A 62 4.09 -4.58 9.61
N GLY A 63 4.60 -3.43 10.02
CA GLY A 63 5.91 -2.98 9.59
C GLY A 63 6.42 -1.76 10.33
N TRP A 64 7.56 -1.28 9.87
CA TRP A 64 8.20 -0.07 10.37
C TRP A 64 8.58 0.83 9.20
N HIS A 65 7.86 1.93 9.08
CA HIS A 65 8.00 2.92 8.02
C HIS A 65 9.37 3.62 8.08
N PRO A 66 9.97 4.01 6.94
CA PRO A 66 11.26 4.71 6.93
C PRO A 66 11.28 6.02 7.73
N GLU A 67 10.17 6.77 7.81
CA GLU A 67 10.09 7.99 8.62
C GLU A 67 10.21 7.70 10.13
N GLU A 68 9.86 6.50 10.57
CA GLU A 68 9.96 6.04 11.95
C GLU A 68 11.32 5.38 12.27
N ALA A 69 12.32 5.52 11.39
CA ALA A 69 13.63 4.89 11.55
C ALA A 69 14.29 5.19 12.91
N ASP A 70 14.08 6.38 13.48
CA ASP A 70 14.68 6.74 14.77
C ASP A 70 14.10 5.97 15.95
N SER A 71 12.87 5.50 15.85
CA SER A 71 12.23 4.66 16.88
C SER A 71 12.58 3.17 16.76
N TRP A 72 13.25 2.75 15.66
CA TRP A 72 13.67 1.36 15.45
C TRP A 72 14.75 0.94 16.42
N THR A 73 14.55 -0.20 17.06
CA THR A 73 15.45 -0.83 18.04
C THR A 73 15.69 -2.31 17.70
N ASP A 74 16.61 -2.95 18.39
CA ASP A 74 16.89 -4.39 18.23
C ASP A 74 15.66 -5.28 18.52
N SER A 75 14.71 -4.81 19.33
CA SER A 75 13.46 -5.52 19.63
C SER A 75 12.35 -5.31 18.60
N SER A 76 12.46 -4.31 17.73
CA SER A 76 11.40 -3.95 16.76
C SER A 76 11.09 -5.10 15.79
N LEU A 77 12.12 -5.79 15.28
CA LEU A 77 11.91 -6.92 14.37
C LEU A 77 11.20 -8.10 15.04
N ALA A 78 11.53 -8.39 16.30
CA ALA A 78 10.87 -9.43 17.08
C ALA A 78 9.39 -9.06 17.35
N HIS A 79 9.11 -7.77 17.58
CA HIS A 79 7.76 -7.27 17.75
C HIS A 79 6.92 -7.43 16.47
N ILE A 80 7.45 -6.99 15.31
CA ILE A 80 6.76 -7.17 14.02
C ILE A 80 6.51 -8.65 13.73
N ARG A 81 7.50 -9.53 14.01
CA ARG A 81 7.33 -10.98 13.89
C ARG A 81 6.15 -11.51 14.72
N ALA A 82 6.03 -11.08 15.96
CA ALA A 82 4.93 -11.49 16.83
C ALA A 82 3.57 -11.00 16.32
N LEU A 83 3.50 -9.78 15.79
CA LEU A 83 2.29 -9.23 15.18
C LEU A 83 1.95 -9.94 13.87
N ALA A 84 2.93 -10.28 13.04
CA ALA A 84 2.74 -11.00 11.79
C ALA A 84 2.11 -12.40 11.96
N ALA A 85 2.26 -13.00 13.15
CA ALA A 85 1.60 -14.26 13.48
C ALA A 85 0.12 -14.11 13.92
N GLN A 86 -0.39 -12.89 14.03
CA GLN A 86 -1.77 -12.64 14.43
C GLN A 86 -2.75 -12.92 13.29
N PRO A 87 -3.99 -13.34 13.60
CA PRO A 87 -5.03 -13.51 12.59
C PRO A 87 -5.25 -12.26 11.75
N LYS A 88 -5.49 -12.43 10.45
CA LYS A 88 -5.80 -11.37 9.48
C LYS A 88 -4.62 -10.41 9.20
N VAL A 89 -3.40 -10.73 9.63
CA VAL A 89 -2.20 -10.07 9.12
C VAL A 89 -1.82 -10.73 7.80
N CYS A 90 -1.77 -9.96 6.72
CA CYS A 90 -1.61 -10.47 5.36
C CYS A 90 -0.34 -9.99 4.65
N ALA A 91 0.45 -9.09 5.26
CA ALA A 91 1.68 -8.57 4.67
C ALA A 91 2.65 -8.02 5.72
N ILE A 92 3.93 -7.93 5.36
CA ILE A 92 4.90 -7.06 6.03
C ILE A 92 4.88 -5.69 5.33
N GLY A 93 4.50 -4.67 6.05
CA GLY A 93 4.32 -3.31 5.53
C GLY A 93 3.65 -2.38 6.56
N GLU A 94 3.83 -1.09 6.43
CA GLU A 94 4.53 -0.39 5.36
C GLU A 94 6.03 -0.31 5.65
N ILE A 95 6.85 -0.67 4.67
CA ILE A 95 8.32 -0.70 4.81
C ILE A 95 8.96 -0.07 3.57
N GLY A 96 10.20 0.40 3.67
CA GLY A 96 10.87 0.94 2.48
C GLY A 96 11.83 2.07 2.76
N LEU A 97 11.87 3.05 1.83
CA LEU A 97 12.78 4.18 1.88
C LEU A 97 12.05 5.50 1.60
N ASP A 98 12.33 6.52 2.40
CA ASP A 98 11.91 7.91 2.19
C ASP A 98 13.11 8.86 2.36
N TYR A 99 13.55 9.50 1.28
CA TYR A 99 14.62 10.48 1.29
C TYR A 99 14.12 11.92 1.16
N TYR A 100 12.80 12.09 1.10
CA TYR A 100 12.21 13.41 0.97
C TYR A 100 12.26 14.19 2.27
N TRP A 101 11.94 13.56 3.41
CA TRP A 101 11.87 14.22 4.69
C TRP A 101 13.23 14.26 5.38
N ASP A 102 13.95 13.14 5.45
CA ASP A 102 15.25 13.07 6.10
C ASP A 102 16.19 12.06 5.42
N ALA A 103 17.00 12.56 4.50
CA ALA A 103 18.04 11.75 3.86
C ALA A 103 19.23 11.42 4.77
N SER A 104 19.35 12.03 5.97
CA SER A 104 20.45 11.74 6.91
C SER A 104 20.33 10.36 7.53
N THR A 105 19.13 9.80 7.59
CA THR A 105 18.83 8.45 8.13
C THR A 105 18.95 7.33 7.09
N LYS A 106 19.34 7.64 5.86
CA LYS A 106 19.41 6.72 4.72
C LYS A 106 20.00 5.35 5.05
N ALA A 107 21.19 5.30 5.65
CA ALA A 107 21.85 4.04 5.99
C ALA A 107 21.08 3.21 7.04
N LYS A 108 20.34 3.88 7.92
CA LYS A 108 19.48 3.26 8.92
C LYS A 108 18.22 2.71 8.27
N GLN A 109 17.58 3.50 7.40
CA GLN A 109 16.42 3.09 6.61
C GLN A 109 16.75 1.84 5.77
N GLU A 110 17.88 1.81 5.05
CA GLU A 110 18.30 0.66 4.26
C GLU A 110 18.46 -0.62 5.11
N ARG A 111 19.11 -0.52 6.28
CA ARG A 111 19.26 -1.67 7.18
C ARG A 111 17.91 -2.17 7.68
N MET A 112 17.05 -1.26 8.10
CA MET A 112 15.71 -1.56 8.60
C MET A 112 14.84 -2.18 7.49
N PHE A 113 14.90 -1.65 6.27
CA PHE A 113 14.19 -2.19 5.11
C PHE A 113 14.62 -3.63 4.82
N ARG A 114 15.94 -3.90 4.72
CA ARG A 114 16.49 -5.24 4.49
C ARG A 114 16.06 -6.23 5.56
N ALA A 115 16.13 -5.86 6.84
CA ALA A 115 15.73 -6.74 7.93
C ALA A 115 14.24 -7.15 7.84
N GLN A 116 13.36 -6.24 7.40
CA GLN A 116 11.95 -6.52 7.23
C GLN A 116 11.66 -7.33 5.94
N LEU A 117 12.43 -7.13 4.87
CA LEU A 117 12.36 -7.99 3.67
C LEU A 117 12.77 -9.43 3.98
N GLU A 118 13.83 -9.63 4.77
CA GLU A 118 14.27 -10.95 5.24
C GLU A 118 13.20 -11.61 6.12
N LEU A 119 12.56 -10.84 7.01
CA LEU A 119 11.43 -11.33 7.80
C LEU A 119 10.25 -11.77 6.92
N ALA A 120 9.91 -10.97 5.90
CA ALA A 120 8.83 -11.29 4.98
C ALA A 120 9.09 -12.61 4.21
N LEU A 121 10.34 -12.82 3.76
CA LEU A 121 10.76 -14.09 3.14
C LEU A 121 10.63 -15.28 4.09
N GLU A 122 11.09 -15.12 5.34
CA GLU A 122 11.00 -16.17 6.33
C GLU A 122 9.55 -16.59 6.63
N LEU A 123 8.64 -15.61 6.64
CA LEU A 123 7.22 -15.84 6.94
C LEU A 123 6.37 -16.14 5.70
N ASP A 124 6.96 -16.11 4.50
CA ASP A 124 6.27 -16.23 3.20
C ASP A 124 5.12 -15.21 3.04
N LEU A 125 5.30 -14.00 3.57
CA LEU A 125 4.35 -12.91 3.46
C LEU A 125 4.74 -11.95 2.32
N PRO A 126 3.77 -11.37 1.58
CA PRO A 126 4.05 -10.29 0.65
C PRO A 126 4.46 -9.01 1.40
N VAL A 127 5.05 -8.07 0.66
CA VAL A 127 5.47 -6.78 1.23
C VAL A 127 4.74 -5.61 0.58
N ILE A 128 4.48 -4.56 1.39
CA ILE A 128 3.99 -3.26 0.93
C ILE A 128 5.15 -2.28 1.06
N VAL A 129 5.64 -1.80 -0.10
CA VAL A 129 6.85 -0.97 -0.17
C VAL A 129 6.50 0.49 -0.38
N HIS A 130 6.94 1.32 0.56
CA HIS A 130 7.02 2.77 0.45
C HIS A 130 8.29 3.18 -0.28
N ASP A 131 8.17 4.08 -1.26
CA ASP A 131 9.29 4.57 -2.04
C ASP A 131 9.12 6.04 -2.43
N ARG A 132 9.79 6.94 -1.69
CA ARG A 132 9.73 8.37 -1.95
C ARG A 132 11.10 8.98 -2.07
N GLU A 133 11.41 9.54 -3.27
CA GLU A 133 12.71 10.11 -3.62
C GLU A 133 13.90 9.12 -3.44
N ALA A 134 13.60 7.80 -3.41
CA ALA A 134 14.55 6.72 -3.14
C ALA A 134 14.57 5.63 -4.22
N HIS A 135 13.91 5.86 -5.36
CA HIS A 135 13.60 4.87 -6.41
C HIS A 135 14.75 3.94 -6.79
N GLY A 136 15.97 4.50 -6.96
CA GLY A 136 17.15 3.72 -7.36
C GLY A 136 17.60 2.73 -6.29
N ASP A 137 17.62 3.16 -5.02
CA ASP A 137 18.01 2.31 -3.90
C ASP A 137 16.92 1.30 -3.56
N SER A 138 15.64 1.71 -3.61
CA SER A 138 14.51 0.79 -3.41
C SER A 138 14.54 -0.34 -4.44
N LEU A 139 14.69 -0.01 -5.73
CA LEU A 139 14.81 -1.02 -6.79
C LEU A 139 16.04 -1.92 -6.57
N ARG A 140 17.21 -1.35 -6.29
CA ARG A 140 18.44 -2.11 -6.02
C ARG A 140 18.24 -3.11 -4.90
N ILE A 141 17.66 -2.66 -3.78
CA ILE A 141 17.45 -3.51 -2.61
C ILE A 141 16.49 -4.65 -2.90
N VAL A 142 15.31 -4.39 -3.48
CA VAL A 142 14.35 -5.47 -3.75
C VAL A 142 14.85 -6.45 -4.80
N CYS A 143 15.76 -6.03 -5.69
CA CYS A 143 16.41 -6.92 -6.64
C CYS A 143 17.34 -7.96 -5.98
N ASP A 144 17.85 -7.70 -4.78
CA ASP A 144 18.64 -8.65 -4.01
C ASP A 144 17.78 -9.81 -3.44
N TYR A 145 16.44 -9.68 -3.48
CA TYR A 145 15.48 -10.64 -2.93
C TYR A 145 14.50 -11.15 -4.00
N PRO A 146 14.96 -11.93 -5.00
CA PRO A 146 14.14 -12.31 -6.17
C PRO A 146 12.94 -13.21 -5.85
N GLN A 147 12.86 -13.79 -4.66
CA GLN A 147 11.74 -14.63 -4.21
C GLN A 147 10.60 -13.82 -3.60
N LEU A 148 10.83 -12.54 -3.26
CA LEU A 148 9.80 -11.69 -2.69
C LEU A 148 8.70 -11.37 -3.69
N ARG A 149 7.48 -11.33 -3.17
CA ARG A 149 6.31 -10.78 -3.84
C ARG A 149 5.81 -9.55 -3.08
N GLY A 150 5.27 -8.59 -3.77
CA GLY A 150 4.79 -7.37 -3.10
C GLY A 150 4.25 -6.33 -4.05
N VAL A 151 3.95 -5.19 -3.48
CA VAL A 151 3.49 -3.98 -4.16
C VAL A 151 4.39 -2.80 -3.81
N PHE A 152 4.73 -2.01 -4.80
CA PHE A 152 5.16 -0.63 -4.59
C PHE A 152 3.90 0.22 -4.50
N HIS A 153 3.55 0.64 -3.28
CA HIS A 153 2.36 1.45 -3.06
C HIS A 153 2.59 2.88 -3.56
N CYS A 154 1.52 3.62 -3.85
CA CYS A 154 1.55 5.01 -4.34
C CYS A 154 2.65 5.24 -5.40
N TYR A 155 2.73 4.35 -6.39
CA TYR A 155 3.86 4.27 -7.31
C TYR A 155 4.11 5.59 -8.04
N SER A 156 5.29 6.17 -7.84
CA SER A 156 5.72 7.46 -8.41
C SER A 156 7.00 7.38 -9.26
N GLY A 157 7.55 6.18 -9.44
CA GLY A 157 8.76 5.92 -10.23
C GLY A 157 8.57 6.08 -11.73
N SER A 158 9.64 5.80 -12.48
CA SER A 158 9.63 5.85 -13.94
C SER A 158 9.02 4.59 -14.58
N VAL A 159 8.71 4.68 -15.88
CA VAL A 159 8.25 3.52 -16.67
C VAL A 159 9.33 2.42 -16.74
N GLU A 160 10.61 2.78 -16.80
CA GLU A 160 11.72 1.84 -16.82
C GLU A 160 11.79 1.04 -15.53
N MET A 161 11.69 1.71 -14.37
CA MET A 161 11.62 1.04 -13.08
C MET A 161 10.37 0.15 -12.98
N ALA A 162 9.22 0.64 -13.44
CA ALA A 162 8.00 -0.15 -13.47
C ALA A 162 8.17 -1.45 -14.27
N ARG A 163 8.77 -1.38 -15.48
CA ARG A 163 9.04 -2.56 -16.31
C ARG A 163 9.95 -3.57 -15.61
N GLU A 164 10.96 -3.08 -14.87
CA GLU A 164 11.86 -3.97 -14.10
C GLU A 164 11.10 -4.68 -12.97
N LEU A 165 10.30 -3.95 -12.19
CA LEU A 165 9.47 -4.51 -11.13
C LEU A 165 8.45 -5.52 -11.68
N LEU A 166 7.76 -5.18 -12.77
CA LEU A 166 6.75 -6.04 -13.41
C LEU A 166 7.36 -7.35 -13.92
N ARG A 167 8.57 -7.32 -14.52
CA ARG A 167 9.29 -8.54 -14.94
C ARG A 167 9.62 -9.47 -13.78
N ARG A 168 9.73 -8.92 -12.56
CA ARG A 168 9.97 -9.66 -11.32
C ARG A 168 8.68 -10.08 -10.61
N GLY A 169 7.52 -9.79 -11.20
CA GLY A 169 6.23 -10.20 -10.68
C GLY A 169 5.61 -9.25 -9.65
N TRP A 170 6.21 -8.07 -9.41
CA TRP A 170 5.68 -7.07 -8.49
C TRP A 170 4.38 -6.45 -9.00
N TYR A 171 3.57 -5.95 -8.05
CA TYR A 171 2.41 -5.13 -8.31
C TYR A 171 2.75 -3.64 -8.14
N LEU A 172 1.95 -2.78 -8.77
CA LEU A 172 2.04 -1.33 -8.62
C LEU A 172 0.70 -0.80 -8.10
N GLY A 173 0.75 -0.06 -6.98
CA GLY A 173 -0.40 0.58 -6.36
C GLY A 173 -0.61 1.98 -6.93
N PHE A 174 -1.87 2.34 -7.15
CA PHE A 174 -2.24 3.66 -7.65
C PHE A 174 -3.39 4.24 -6.83
N ASP A 175 -3.22 5.49 -6.42
CA ASP A 175 -4.08 6.24 -5.52
C ASP A 175 -4.49 7.62 -6.07
N GLY A 176 -5.01 8.49 -5.23
CA GLY A 176 -5.56 9.79 -5.62
C GLY A 176 -4.69 10.67 -6.52
N PRO A 177 -3.39 10.79 -6.33
CA PRO A 177 -2.45 11.54 -7.17
C PRO A 177 -2.56 11.32 -8.67
N ILE A 178 -2.94 10.12 -9.14
CA ILE A 178 -3.09 9.86 -10.58
C ILE A 178 -4.20 10.70 -11.24
N THR A 179 -5.11 11.24 -10.43
CA THR A 179 -6.22 12.12 -10.88
C THR A 179 -5.82 13.58 -10.94
N TYR A 180 -4.63 13.96 -10.45
CA TYR A 180 -4.22 15.36 -10.39
C TYR A 180 -3.74 15.87 -11.76
N LYS A 181 -3.98 17.16 -12.04
CA LYS A 181 -3.58 17.78 -13.30
C LYS A 181 -2.08 17.72 -13.59
N ASN A 182 -1.25 17.64 -12.54
CA ASN A 182 0.20 17.55 -12.65
C ASN A 182 0.74 16.11 -12.58
N ALA A 183 -0.10 15.09 -12.64
CA ALA A 183 0.30 13.67 -12.69
C ALA A 183 0.90 13.33 -14.06
N ALA A 184 2.11 13.83 -14.34
CA ALA A 184 2.71 13.70 -15.68
C ALA A 184 3.18 12.26 -15.99
N LYS A 185 3.75 11.55 -15.01
CA LYS A 185 4.34 10.21 -15.21
C LYS A 185 3.31 9.07 -15.06
N ALA A 186 2.38 9.19 -14.11
CA ALA A 186 1.47 8.12 -13.76
C ALA A 186 0.65 7.57 -14.95
N PRO A 187 0.11 8.39 -15.89
CA PRO A 187 -0.60 7.87 -17.06
C PRO A 187 0.25 6.97 -17.94
N GLU A 188 1.52 7.30 -18.16
CA GLU A 188 2.43 6.49 -18.96
C GLU A 188 2.77 5.16 -18.28
N VAL A 189 2.99 5.19 -16.97
CA VAL A 189 3.23 3.97 -16.17
C VAL A 189 1.99 3.07 -16.19
N ILE A 190 0.80 3.61 -15.94
CA ILE A 190 -0.46 2.85 -15.97
C ILE A 190 -0.69 2.24 -17.36
N ALA A 191 -0.46 2.99 -18.44
CA ALA A 191 -0.60 2.48 -19.79
C ALA A 191 0.34 1.28 -20.06
N ALA A 192 1.58 1.33 -19.56
CA ALA A 192 2.58 0.28 -19.72
C ALA A 192 2.37 -0.91 -18.77
N CYS A 193 1.69 -0.73 -17.62
CA CYS A 193 1.47 -1.77 -16.63
C CYS A 193 0.37 -2.75 -17.10
N PRO A 194 0.56 -4.08 -17.10
CA PRO A 194 -0.52 -5.04 -17.31
C PRO A 194 -1.64 -4.84 -16.29
N ALA A 195 -2.90 -4.95 -16.70
CA ALA A 195 -4.04 -4.77 -15.78
C ALA A 195 -3.97 -5.73 -14.58
N GLU A 196 -3.44 -6.93 -14.80
CA GLU A 196 -3.24 -7.99 -13.80
C GLU A 196 -2.14 -7.68 -12.78
N ARG A 197 -1.50 -6.52 -12.87
CA ARG A 197 -0.45 -6.04 -11.96
C ARG A 197 -0.75 -4.67 -11.35
N ILE A 198 -1.94 -4.14 -11.59
CA ILE A 198 -2.43 -2.89 -11.00
C ILE A 198 -3.18 -3.21 -9.71
N LEU A 199 -2.91 -2.42 -8.66
CA LEU A 199 -3.73 -2.35 -7.45
C LEU A 199 -4.32 -0.96 -7.31
N LEU A 200 -5.50 -0.88 -6.71
CA LEU A 200 -6.14 0.39 -6.33
C LEU A 200 -6.02 0.57 -4.83
N GLU A 201 -5.72 1.78 -4.43
CA GLU A 201 -5.57 2.15 -3.04
C GLU A 201 -5.97 3.61 -2.83
N THR A 202 -6.11 4.05 -1.58
CA THR A 202 -6.47 5.44 -1.30
C THR A 202 -5.40 6.20 -0.53
N ASP A 203 -4.56 5.52 0.23
CA ASP A 203 -3.66 6.11 1.21
C ASP A 203 -4.42 7.01 2.20
N SER A 204 -5.66 6.61 2.52
CA SER A 204 -6.53 7.34 3.45
C SER A 204 -5.89 7.43 4.83
N PRO A 205 -5.98 8.57 5.51
CA PRO A 205 -6.79 9.77 5.25
C PRO A 205 -6.16 10.82 4.32
N TYR A 206 -5.10 10.49 3.63
CA TYR A 206 -4.32 11.40 2.79
C TYR A 206 -4.75 11.31 1.31
N LEU A 207 -4.10 12.04 0.46
CA LEU A 207 -4.08 11.93 -1.00
C LEU A 207 -5.45 11.81 -1.70
N ALA A 208 -6.50 12.46 -1.17
CA ALA A 208 -7.85 12.40 -1.76
C ALA A 208 -7.83 12.77 -3.27
N PRO A 209 -8.48 11.97 -4.14
CA PRO A 209 -8.52 12.21 -5.59
C PRO A 209 -9.37 13.45 -5.93
N VAL A 210 -9.23 13.95 -7.15
CA VAL A 210 -10.19 14.89 -7.72
C VAL A 210 -11.53 14.15 -7.91
N PRO A 211 -12.69 14.74 -7.53
CA PRO A 211 -12.90 16.14 -7.12
C PRO A 211 -12.72 16.43 -5.60
N ASN A 212 -12.35 15.45 -4.80
CA ASN A 212 -12.32 15.57 -3.33
C ASN A 212 -10.95 16.04 -2.78
N ARG A 213 -10.01 16.44 -3.63
CA ARG A 213 -8.69 16.92 -3.23
C ARG A 213 -8.76 17.97 -2.12
N GLY A 214 -7.93 17.80 -1.07
CA GLY A 214 -7.87 18.69 0.09
C GLY A 214 -8.87 18.37 1.21
N LYS A 215 -9.74 17.37 1.04
CA LYS A 215 -10.58 16.81 2.11
C LYS A 215 -9.90 15.59 2.74
N ARG A 216 -10.36 15.16 3.93
CA ARG A 216 -9.99 13.86 4.49
C ARG A 216 -10.45 12.77 3.53
N ASN A 217 -9.53 11.89 3.15
CA ASN A 217 -9.78 10.78 2.25
C ASN A 217 -10.39 9.58 2.99
N ASP A 218 -11.11 8.73 2.25
CA ASP A 218 -11.49 7.38 2.66
C ASP A 218 -11.75 6.51 1.41
N SER A 219 -11.90 5.21 1.60
CA SER A 219 -12.00 4.22 0.50
C SER A 219 -13.21 4.39 -0.42
N ARG A 220 -14.20 5.21 -0.05
CA ARG A 220 -15.33 5.58 -0.93
C ARG A 220 -14.87 6.39 -2.16
N ASN A 221 -13.63 6.84 -2.16
CA ASN A 221 -13.01 7.54 -3.28
C ASN A 221 -12.37 6.60 -4.33
N LEU A 222 -12.29 5.30 -4.11
CA LEU A 222 -11.77 4.32 -5.10
C LEU A 222 -12.43 4.41 -6.48
N PRO A 223 -13.75 4.66 -6.63
CA PRO A 223 -14.36 4.81 -7.94
C PRO A 223 -13.74 5.92 -8.81
N PHE A 224 -13.26 7.01 -8.22
CA PHE A 224 -12.60 8.09 -8.97
C PHE A 224 -11.21 7.66 -9.47
N ILE A 225 -10.49 6.89 -8.68
CA ILE A 225 -9.17 6.32 -9.03
C ILE A 225 -9.35 5.26 -10.12
N ALA A 226 -10.33 4.35 -9.93
CA ALA A 226 -10.69 3.34 -10.91
C ALA A 226 -11.10 3.96 -12.26
N ALA A 227 -11.89 5.04 -12.25
CA ALA A 227 -12.28 5.75 -13.46
C ALA A 227 -11.08 6.30 -14.23
N ARG A 228 -10.07 6.81 -13.52
CA ARG A 228 -8.85 7.31 -14.16
C ARG A 228 -8.01 6.17 -14.76
N VAL A 229 -7.88 5.05 -14.06
CA VAL A 229 -7.21 3.86 -14.62
C VAL A 229 -7.98 3.33 -15.84
N ALA A 230 -9.30 3.26 -15.76
CA ALA A 230 -10.18 2.80 -16.85
C ALA A 230 -10.00 3.66 -18.12
N GLU A 231 -9.99 4.99 -17.96
CA GLU A 231 -9.73 5.93 -19.05
C GLU A 231 -8.39 5.65 -19.76
N ILE A 232 -7.32 5.48 -18.98
CA ILE A 232 -5.96 5.25 -19.53
C ILE A 232 -5.85 3.88 -20.19
N LYS A 233 -6.49 2.84 -19.61
CA LYS A 233 -6.44 1.46 -20.11
C LYS A 233 -7.44 1.16 -21.21
N GLY A 234 -8.39 2.06 -21.49
CA GLY A 234 -9.49 1.77 -22.43
C GLY A 234 -10.43 0.67 -21.92
N MET A 235 -10.60 0.55 -20.60
CA MET A 235 -11.44 -0.42 -19.92
C MET A 235 -12.69 0.26 -19.33
N THR A 236 -13.68 -0.53 -18.93
CA THR A 236 -14.77 0.00 -18.07
C THR A 236 -14.33 0.07 -16.61
N ILE A 237 -14.99 0.92 -15.81
CA ILE A 237 -14.72 1.01 -14.37
C ILE A 237 -14.94 -0.36 -13.69
N ASP A 238 -15.99 -1.08 -14.08
CA ASP A 238 -16.31 -2.41 -13.53
C ASP A 238 -15.19 -3.43 -13.84
N GLN A 239 -14.63 -3.39 -15.05
CA GLN A 239 -13.50 -4.24 -15.41
C GLN A 239 -12.25 -3.94 -14.61
N VAL A 240 -11.96 -2.64 -14.37
CA VAL A 240 -10.83 -2.24 -13.51
C VAL A 240 -11.05 -2.69 -12.08
N ALA A 241 -12.24 -2.44 -11.52
CA ALA A 241 -12.57 -2.85 -10.15
C ALA A 241 -12.43 -4.38 -9.97
N GLU A 242 -12.98 -5.15 -10.91
CA GLU A 242 -12.89 -6.62 -10.86
C GLU A 242 -11.45 -7.13 -10.93
N VAL A 243 -10.67 -6.68 -11.93
CA VAL A 243 -9.29 -7.17 -12.09
C VAL A 243 -8.42 -6.77 -10.90
N THR A 244 -8.56 -5.55 -10.37
CA THR A 244 -7.76 -5.08 -9.24
C THR A 244 -8.16 -5.73 -7.91
N LEU A 245 -9.44 -6.05 -7.72
CA LEU A 245 -9.92 -6.86 -6.60
C LEU A 245 -9.26 -8.25 -6.62
N GLN A 246 -9.26 -8.93 -7.78
CA GLN A 246 -8.62 -10.24 -7.91
C GLN A 246 -7.10 -10.17 -7.74
N ASN A 247 -6.47 -9.11 -8.23
CA ASN A 247 -5.05 -8.87 -8.05
C ASN A 247 -4.69 -8.74 -6.57
N GLY A 248 -5.44 -7.93 -5.81
CA GLY A 248 -5.23 -7.77 -4.37
C GLY A 248 -5.43 -9.09 -3.62
N LYS A 249 -6.51 -9.81 -3.91
CA LYS A 249 -6.75 -11.13 -3.32
C LYS A 249 -5.60 -12.09 -3.59
N LYS A 250 -5.09 -12.11 -4.83
CA LYS A 250 -3.96 -12.97 -5.22
C LYS A 250 -2.66 -12.57 -4.53
N LEU A 251 -2.39 -11.27 -4.39
CA LEU A 251 -1.16 -10.79 -3.73
C LEU A 251 -1.15 -11.15 -2.25
N PHE A 252 -2.28 -10.95 -1.56
CA PHE A 252 -2.39 -11.09 -0.11
C PHE A 252 -2.93 -12.45 0.34
N ASP A 253 -3.16 -13.40 -0.60
CA ASP A 253 -3.67 -14.75 -0.34
C ASP A 253 -5.04 -14.75 0.39
N LEU A 254 -6.03 -13.93 -0.10
CA LEU A 254 -7.35 -13.69 0.50
C LEU A 254 -8.52 -14.26 -0.33
#